data_7bf9c3cd6371728995df622566fcae08
#
_entry.id   7bf9c3cd6371728995df622566fcae08
#
_cell.length_a   1.000
_cell.length_b   1.000
_cell.length_c   1.000
_cell.angle_alpha   90.00
_cell.angle_beta   90.00
_cell.angle_gamma   90.00
#
_symmetry.space_group_name_H-M   'P 1'
#
loop_
_entity.id
_entity.type
_entity.pdbx_description
1 polymer ?
#
loop_
_entity_poly.entity_id
_entity_poly.type
_entity_poly.pdbx_seq_one_letter_code
_entity_poly.pdbx_strand_id
1 'polypeptide(L)'
;MPEAYIYEHVRTPRGKGRPDGALHEIAAVELLTQVLAALRDRNSLDTALLDDVVIGCAQPVGEQGGVIARAGVLNAGYEQTVAAQQIHRFCASGLEAVNNVSAQIMCGMSEAGIGGGVESMSRVLLGSDSGAWSSDPHVAFHNYYAPQGIGADIIATLDGFSRGDVDAYAAESQRRAAQAWEDGRFSRSIVPIKDAIGEVILDRDEHMRPGTTVDSLAKLKPAFPAAAALGYDAVARAKYPEIETINHVHTGGNSSGIVDGAAAVLLGSKSFGEKAGLKPRARIRSFASIGSEPTIMLTAPAAVTEKALKNAGMTKSDIDLFELNEAFASVVLRYLRALDINHDRVNVCGGAIALGHPLGATGAMILGTLLDELERRDLSTGLVTLCAGNGLGTATVIERV
;
A
#
# COMPACT_ATOMS: atom_id res chain seq x y z
N MET A 1 -18.25 -9.60 20.30
CA MET A 1 -17.56 -10.26 19.19
C MET A 1 -16.09 -10.33 19.57
N PRO A 2 -15.36 -11.36 19.17
CA PRO A 2 -13.91 -11.37 19.34
C PRO A 2 -13.27 -10.14 18.70
N GLU A 3 -12.18 -9.65 19.26
CA GLU A 3 -11.40 -8.53 18.72
C GLU A 3 -10.18 -9.09 18.00
N ALA A 4 -9.75 -8.44 16.92
CA ALA A 4 -8.52 -8.74 16.22
C ALA A 4 -7.42 -7.75 16.65
N TYR A 5 -6.28 -8.28 17.04
CA TYR A 5 -5.13 -7.51 17.51
C TYR A 5 -3.95 -7.67 16.56
N ILE A 6 -3.18 -6.61 16.41
CA ILE A 6 -1.88 -6.60 15.72
C ILE A 6 -0.81 -6.86 16.78
N TYR A 7 0.00 -7.88 16.55
CA TYR A 7 1.10 -8.28 17.44
C TYR A 7 2.45 -7.82 16.94
N GLU A 8 2.70 -7.97 15.62
CA GLU A 8 3.93 -7.52 15.00
C GLU A 8 3.73 -7.27 13.51
N HIS A 9 4.63 -6.51 12.92
CA HIS A 9 4.73 -6.32 11.49
C HIS A 9 6.18 -6.21 11.05
N VAL A 10 6.46 -6.66 9.83
CA VAL A 10 7.77 -6.56 9.20
C VAL A 10 7.61 -6.28 7.70
N ARG A 11 8.62 -5.68 7.10
CA ARG A 11 8.68 -5.45 5.66
C ARG A 11 10.09 -5.55 5.11
N THR A 12 10.23 -5.82 3.83
CA THR A 12 11.48 -5.59 3.12
C THR A 12 11.77 -4.10 3.01
N PRO A 13 13.02 -3.67 2.76
CA PRO A 13 13.25 -2.44 2.03
C PRO A 13 12.59 -2.54 0.65
N ARG A 14 12.30 -1.39 0.02
CA ARG A 14 11.75 -1.32 -1.33
C ARG A 14 12.89 -1.17 -2.33
N GLY A 15 13.05 -2.17 -3.21
CA GLY A 15 14.01 -2.13 -4.31
C GLY A 15 13.42 -1.42 -5.52
N LYS A 16 14.24 -0.75 -6.36
CA LYS A 16 13.77 -0.16 -7.61
C LYS A 16 13.17 -1.22 -8.52
N GLY A 17 11.98 -0.99 -9.05
CA GLY A 17 11.25 -1.88 -9.95
C GLY A 17 11.78 -1.86 -11.39
N ARG A 18 13.07 -2.13 -11.56
CA ARG A 18 13.79 -2.13 -12.84
C ARG A 18 14.81 -3.26 -12.88
N PRO A 19 15.29 -3.67 -14.08
CA PRO A 19 16.33 -4.70 -14.20
C PRO A 19 17.64 -4.38 -13.48
N ASP A 20 17.93 -3.09 -13.24
CA ASP A 20 19.10 -2.62 -12.48
C ASP A 20 18.79 -2.35 -11.00
N GLY A 21 17.59 -2.66 -10.52
CA GLY A 21 17.20 -2.55 -9.12
C GLY A 21 17.82 -3.66 -8.27
N ALA A 22 18.17 -3.33 -7.02
CA ALA A 22 18.88 -4.25 -6.13
C ALA A 22 18.11 -5.57 -5.86
N LEU A 23 16.77 -5.56 -5.90
CA LEU A 23 15.95 -6.76 -5.65
C LEU A 23 15.56 -7.53 -6.92
N HIS A 24 15.99 -7.09 -8.12
CA HIS A 24 15.60 -7.74 -9.37
C HIS A 24 16.01 -9.22 -9.45
N GLU A 25 17.17 -9.60 -8.93
CA GLU A 25 17.65 -10.99 -8.93
C GLU A 25 17.02 -11.86 -7.83
N ILE A 26 16.23 -11.25 -6.94
CA ILE A 26 15.55 -11.97 -5.85
C ILE A 26 14.11 -12.29 -6.29
N ALA A 27 13.75 -13.55 -6.38
CA ALA A 27 12.42 -13.98 -6.76
C ALA A 27 11.36 -13.45 -5.79
N ALA A 28 10.14 -13.14 -6.28
CA ALA A 28 9.07 -12.62 -5.45
C ALA A 28 8.74 -13.54 -4.26
N VAL A 29 8.74 -14.86 -4.46
CA VAL A 29 8.53 -15.83 -3.39
C VAL A 29 9.63 -15.74 -2.32
N GLU A 30 10.86 -15.43 -2.70
CA GLU A 30 11.98 -15.31 -1.75
C GLU A 30 11.86 -14.04 -0.90
N LEU A 31 11.40 -12.91 -1.48
CA LEU A 31 11.07 -11.71 -0.71
C LEU A 31 10.01 -12.00 0.36
N LEU A 32 8.96 -12.74 0.00
CA LEU A 32 7.92 -13.17 0.93
C LEU A 32 8.45 -14.13 1.98
N THR A 33 9.26 -15.10 1.58
CA THR A 33 9.89 -16.11 2.47
C THR A 33 10.71 -15.44 3.57
N GLN A 34 11.58 -14.50 3.22
CA GLN A 34 12.45 -13.82 4.19
C GLN A 34 11.64 -12.97 5.17
N VAL A 35 10.57 -12.32 4.71
CA VAL A 35 9.66 -11.57 5.58
C VAL A 35 8.92 -12.49 6.55
N LEU A 36 8.38 -13.60 6.08
CA LEU A 36 7.68 -14.58 6.93
C LEU A 36 8.65 -15.23 7.94
N ALA A 37 9.84 -15.65 7.50
CA ALA A 37 10.85 -16.20 8.37
C ALA A 37 11.27 -15.20 9.47
N ALA A 38 11.51 -13.94 9.10
CA ALA A 38 11.83 -12.89 10.06
C ALA A 38 10.71 -12.63 11.07
N LEU A 39 9.44 -12.64 10.63
CA LEU A 39 8.29 -12.49 11.53
C LEU A 39 8.22 -13.62 12.55
N ARG A 40 8.40 -14.88 12.12
CA ARG A 40 8.49 -16.05 12.99
C ARG A 40 9.65 -15.94 13.98
N ASP A 41 10.86 -15.71 13.48
CA ASP A 41 12.10 -15.80 14.27
C ASP A 41 12.20 -14.67 15.30
N ARG A 42 11.82 -13.44 14.94
CA ARG A 42 11.82 -12.28 15.85
C ARG A 42 10.86 -12.44 17.02
N ASN A 43 9.80 -13.23 16.83
CA ASN A 43 8.77 -13.44 17.83
C ASN A 43 8.82 -14.82 18.48
N SER A 44 9.81 -15.66 18.12
CA SER A 44 9.85 -17.07 18.53
C SER A 44 8.51 -17.78 18.36
N LEU A 45 7.83 -17.47 17.23
CA LEU A 45 6.44 -17.84 16.97
C LEU A 45 6.35 -19.34 16.65
N ASP A 46 5.56 -20.05 17.45
CA ASP A 46 5.08 -21.39 17.06
C ASP A 46 4.05 -21.25 15.94
N THR A 47 4.47 -21.58 14.72
CA THR A 47 3.62 -21.41 13.54
C THR A 47 2.44 -22.38 13.50
N ALA A 48 2.42 -23.46 14.29
CA ALA A 48 1.26 -24.32 14.45
C ALA A 48 0.04 -23.61 15.08
N LEU A 49 0.25 -22.45 15.71
CA LEU A 49 -0.82 -21.61 16.26
C LEU A 49 -1.52 -20.76 15.21
N LEU A 50 -1.03 -20.73 13.96
CA LEU A 50 -1.63 -19.95 12.87
C LEU A 50 -2.62 -20.79 12.05
N ASP A 51 -3.76 -20.20 11.73
CA ASP A 51 -4.78 -20.82 10.90
C ASP A 51 -4.60 -20.51 9.41
N ASP A 52 -4.30 -19.23 9.06
CA ASP A 52 -4.26 -18.79 7.66
C ASP A 52 -3.23 -17.68 7.43
N VAL A 53 -2.67 -17.66 6.21
CA VAL A 53 -1.79 -16.59 5.72
C VAL A 53 -2.38 -16.01 4.44
N VAL A 54 -2.85 -14.77 4.50
CA VAL A 54 -3.46 -14.06 3.39
C VAL A 54 -2.47 -13.07 2.80
N ILE A 55 -2.10 -13.26 1.54
CA ILE A 55 -1.11 -12.42 0.85
C ILE A 55 -1.74 -11.71 -0.34
N GLY A 56 -1.67 -10.38 -0.30
CA GLY A 56 -2.04 -9.51 -1.40
C GLY A 56 -0.98 -9.52 -2.51
N CYS A 57 -1.41 -9.64 -3.76
CA CYS A 57 -0.58 -9.53 -4.94
C CYS A 57 -1.41 -8.92 -6.07
N ALA A 58 -0.94 -7.83 -6.66
CA ALA A 58 -1.69 -7.12 -7.68
C ALA A 58 -1.44 -7.64 -9.11
N GLN A 59 -0.35 -8.39 -9.31
CA GLN A 59 -0.05 -9.06 -10.58
C GLN A 59 0.13 -10.57 -10.32
N PRO A 60 -0.97 -11.33 -10.04
CA PRO A 60 -0.90 -12.73 -9.61
C PRO A 60 -0.65 -13.69 -10.78
N VAL A 61 0.37 -13.42 -11.58
CA VAL A 61 0.74 -14.18 -12.78
C VAL A 61 2.21 -14.56 -12.80
N GLY A 62 2.60 -15.53 -13.64
CA GLY A 62 3.99 -15.98 -13.70
C GLY A 62 4.48 -16.46 -12.33
N GLU A 63 5.65 -15.99 -11.91
CA GLU A 63 6.25 -16.36 -10.62
C GLU A 63 5.47 -15.84 -9.38
N GLN A 64 4.55 -14.89 -9.58
CA GLN A 64 3.66 -14.39 -8.53
C GLN A 64 2.30 -15.08 -8.53
N GLY A 65 2.06 -16.01 -9.47
CA GLY A 65 0.84 -16.82 -9.57
C GLY A 65 0.87 -18.06 -8.68
N GLY A 66 -0.12 -18.94 -8.88
CA GLY A 66 -0.14 -20.28 -8.26
C GLY A 66 -0.21 -20.26 -6.72
N VAL A 67 -0.85 -19.24 -6.12
CA VAL A 67 -0.93 -19.05 -4.67
C VAL A 67 0.48 -18.90 -4.05
N ILE A 68 1.20 -17.86 -4.44
CA ILE A 68 2.53 -17.52 -3.90
C ILE A 68 2.55 -17.49 -2.36
N ALA A 69 1.42 -17.16 -1.72
CA ALA A 69 1.25 -17.23 -0.28
C ALA A 69 1.62 -18.60 0.29
N ARG A 70 1.09 -19.68 -0.32
CA ARG A 70 1.36 -21.03 0.16
C ARG A 70 2.81 -21.45 -0.11
N ALA A 71 3.36 -21.07 -1.26
CA ALA A 71 4.78 -21.31 -1.56
C ALA A 71 5.69 -20.62 -0.54
N GLY A 72 5.41 -19.36 -0.21
CA GLY A 72 6.16 -18.59 0.79
C GLY A 72 6.08 -19.18 2.20
N VAL A 73 4.89 -19.61 2.64
CA VAL A 73 4.66 -20.27 3.94
C VAL A 73 5.52 -21.54 4.07
N LEU A 74 5.48 -22.40 3.06
CA LEU A 74 6.26 -23.65 3.08
C LEU A 74 7.76 -23.38 3.00
N ASN A 75 8.19 -22.45 2.15
CA ASN A 75 9.58 -22.10 1.98
C ASN A 75 10.16 -21.39 3.22
N ALA A 76 9.35 -20.65 3.96
CA ALA A 76 9.72 -20.05 5.25
C ALA A 76 9.79 -21.08 6.40
N GLY A 77 9.48 -22.34 6.17
CA GLY A 77 9.53 -23.41 7.17
C GLY A 77 8.43 -23.32 8.23
N TYR A 78 7.26 -22.81 7.85
CA TYR A 78 6.06 -22.84 8.70
C TYR A 78 5.46 -24.24 8.71
N GLU A 79 4.66 -24.54 9.75
CA GLU A 79 3.97 -25.82 9.84
C GLU A 79 3.07 -26.05 8.61
N GLN A 80 3.00 -27.31 8.15
CA GLN A 80 2.25 -27.69 6.96
C GLN A 80 0.72 -27.54 7.14
N THR A 81 0.27 -27.46 8.38
CA THR A 81 -1.13 -27.22 8.74
C THR A 81 -1.60 -25.79 8.48
N VAL A 82 -0.69 -24.83 8.36
CA VAL A 82 -1.03 -23.41 8.12
C VAL A 82 -1.59 -23.25 6.72
N ALA A 83 -2.85 -22.90 6.59
CA ALA A 83 -3.47 -22.59 5.30
C ALA A 83 -2.89 -21.30 4.71
N ALA A 84 -3.07 -21.11 3.40
CA ALA A 84 -2.68 -19.85 2.79
C ALA A 84 -3.53 -19.53 1.56
N GLN A 85 -3.79 -18.23 1.35
CA GLN A 85 -4.52 -17.74 0.19
C GLN A 85 -3.86 -16.49 -0.40
N GLN A 86 -4.06 -16.29 -1.68
CA GLN A 86 -3.63 -15.10 -2.41
C GLN A 86 -4.85 -14.30 -2.83
N ILE A 87 -4.82 -12.99 -2.59
CA ILE A 87 -5.93 -12.10 -2.95
C ILE A 87 -5.46 -10.96 -3.83
N HIS A 88 -6.40 -10.42 -4.61
CA HIS A 88 -6.16 -9.32 -5.54
C HIS A 88 -7.24 -8.24 -5.37
N ARG A 89 -6.84 -7.04 -4.91
CA ARG A 89 -7.60 -5.79 -4.93
C ARG A 89 -6.69 -4.65 -5.39
N PHE A 90 -5.95 -4.88 -6.47
CA PHE A 90 -4.95 -3.92 -6.98
C PHE A 90 -4.06 -3.36 -5.86
N CYS A 91 -3.82 -2.06 -5.84
CA CYS A 91 -2.97 -1.38 -4.85
C CYS A 91 -3.38 -1.60 -3.38
N ALA A 92 -4.63 -1.95 -3.12
CA ALA A 92 -5.17 -2.17 -1.78
C ALA A 92 -5.01 -3.61 -1.27
N SER A 93 -4.46 -4.53 -2.09
CA SER A 93 -4.42 -5.97 -1.78
C SER A 93 -3.81 -6.29 -0.41
N GLY A 94 -2.70 -5.64 -0.04
CA GLY A 94 -2.03 -5.89 1.24
C GLY A 94 -2.84 -5.44 2.46
N LEU A 95 -3.53 -4.30 2.39
CA LEU A 95 -4.41 -3.88 3.48
C LEU A 95 -5.66 -4.75 3.55
N GLU A 96 -6.19 -5.16 2.40
CA GLU A 96 -7.32 -6.07 2.33
C GLU A 96 -6.98 -7.46 2.88
N ALA A 97 -5.75 -7.93 2.70
CA ALA A 97 -5.25 -9.16 3.31
C ALA A 97 -5.28 -9.07 4.85
N VAL A 98 -4.84 -7.94 5.41
CA VAL A 98 -4.95 -7.67 6.85
C VAL A 98 -6.42 -7.62 7.30
N ASN A 99 -7.30 -6.97 6.54
CA ASN A 99 -8.73 -6.89 6.85
C ASN A 99 -9.41 -8.26 6.80
N ASN A 100 -9.05 -9.11 5.84
CA ASN A 100 -9.59 -10.46 5.72
C ASN A 100 -9.22 -11.33 6.92
N VAL A 101 -7.94 -11.35 7.33
CA VAL A 101 -7.51 -12.07 8.55
C VAL A 101 -8.21 -11.50 9.79
N SER A 102 -8.32 -10.18 9.89
CA SER A 102 -9.04 -9.53 10.99
C SER A 102 -10.50 -9.95 11.03
N ALA A 103 -11.18 -10.03 9.88
CA ALA A 103 -12.56 -10.50 9.79
C ALA A 103 -12.69 -11.97 10.20
N GLN A 104 -11.78 -12.85 9.77
CA GLN A 104 -11.75 -14.26 10.16
C GLN A 104 -11.65 -14.40 11.69
N ILE A 105 -10.77 -13.61 12.35
CA ILE A 105 -10.62 -13.59 13.80
C ILE A 105 -11.91 -13.07 14.46
N MET A 106 -12.44 -11.94 13.99
CA MET A 106 -13.64 -11.32 14.57
C MET A 106 -14.90 -12.17 14.44
N CYS A 107 -15.01 -13.02 13.41
CA CYS A 107 -16.13 -13.95 13.28
C CYS A 107 -15.87 -15.33 13.94
N GLY A 108 -14.70 -15.56 14.50
CA GLY A 108 -14.33 -16.81 15.15
C GLY A 108 -13.97 -17.96 14.20
N MET A 109 -13.68 -17.64 12.93
CA MET A 109 -13.20 -18.63 11.94
C MET A 109 -11.73 -18.99 12.20
N SER A 110 -10.92 -18.05 12.70
CA SER A 110 -9.51 -18.20 12.98
C SER A 110 -9.16 -17.61 14.33
N GLU A 111 -8.19 -18.18 15.02
CA GLU A 111 -7.59 -17.62 16.24
C GLU A 111 -6.47 -16.64 15.91
N ALA A 112 -5.67 -16.97 14.88
CA ALA A 112 -4.58 -16.14 14.45
C ALA A 112 -4.24 -16.35 12.96
N GLY A 113 -3.61 -15.35 12.35
CA GLY A 113 -3.13 -15.45 10.98
C GLY A 113 -2.21 -14.29 10.62
N ILE A 114 -1.70 -14.32 9.40
CA ILE A 114 -0.86 -13.27 8.84
C ILE A 114 -1.57 -12.64 7.65
N GLY A 115 -1.73 -11.31 7.70
CA GLY A 115 -2.14 -10.50 6.56
C GLY A 115 -0.93 -9.76 5.99
N GLY A 116 -0.69 -9.83 4.70
CA GLY A 116 0.48 -9.19 4.12
C GLY A 116 0.38 -9.01 2.61
N GLY A 117 1.52 -8.84 1.97
CA GLY A 117 1.56 -8.75 0.51
C GLY A 117 2.97 -8.82 -0.05
N VAL A 118 3.04 -9.08 -1.35
CA VAL A 118 4.27 -9.12 -2.13
C VAL A 118 4.02 -8.56 -3.53
N GLU A 119 4.99 -7.84 -4.05
CA GLU A 119 5.03 -7.43 -5.45
C GLU A 119 6.46 -7.29 -5.91
N SER A 120 6.83 -7.91 -7.01
CA SER A 120 8.09 -7.70 -7.72
C SER A 120 7.81 -7.10 -9.09
N MET A 121 7.75 -5.77 -9.12
CA MET A 121 7.38 -5.01 -10.33
C MET A 121 8.54 -4.93 -11.34
N SER A 122 9.76 -5.27 -10.91
CA SER A 122 10.91 -5.39 -11.80
C SER A 122 10.88 -6.68 -12.63
N ARG A 123 10.21 -7.74 -12.13
CA ARG A 123 10.14 -9.09 -12.73
C ARG A 123 8.80 -9.38 -13.37
N VAL A 124 7.70 -8.98 -12.74
CA VAL A 124 6.33 -9.12 -13.26
C VAL A 124 5.77 -7.73 -13.52
N LEU A 125 5.72 -7.37 -14.79
CA LEU A 125 5.37 -6.01 -15.20
C LEU A 125 3.91 -5.68 -14.90
N LEU A 126 3.66 -4.41 -14.61
CA LEU A 126 2.32 -3.88 -14.40
C LEU A 126 1.42 -4.14 -15.63
N GLY A 127 0.23 -4.70 -15.40
CA GLY A 127 -0.73 -5.08 -16.43
C GLY A 127 -0.51 -6.48 -17.02
N SER A 128 0.44 -7.28 -16.49
CA SER A 128 0.67 -8.65 -16.94
C SER A 128 -0.53 -9.60 -16.69
N ASP A 129 -1.44 -9.22 -15.80
CA ASP A 129 -2.67 -9.95 -15.50
C ASP A 129 -3.75 -9.80 -16.57
N SER A 130 -3.59 -8.88 -17.52
CA SER A 130 -4.44 -8.70 -18.72
C SER A 130 -5.94 -8.66 -18.40
N GLY A 131 -6.34 -8.00 -17.32
CA GLY A 131 -7.72 -7.99 -16.84
C GLY A 131 -8.73 -7.40 -17.85
N ALA A 132 -9.94 -7.96 -17.91
CA ALA A 132 -11.00 -7.55 -18.84
C ALA A 132 -11.35 -6.06 -18.78
N TRP A 133 -11.16 -5.42 -17.64
CA TRP A 133 -11.42 -4.00 -17.46
C TRP A 133 -10.68 -3.09 -18.46
N SER A 134 -9.44 -3.42 -18.79
CA SER A 134 -8.62 -2.67 -19.73
C SER A 134 -8.45 -3.32 -21.08
N SER A 135 -8.56 -4.66 -21.16
CA SER A 135 -8.24 -5.44 -22.38
C SER A 135 -9.46 -5.83 -23.19
N ASP A 136 -10.66 -5.92 -22.58
CA ASP A 136 -11.90 -6.17 -23.32
C ASP A 136 -12.47 -4.85 -23.86
N PRO A 137 -12.57 -4.64 -25.20
CA PRO A 137 -13.01 -3.38 -25.78
C PRO A 137 -14.42 -2.96 -25.36
N HIS A 138 -15.34 -3.92 -25.16
CA HIS A 138 -16.71 -3.62 -24.75
C HIS A 138 -16.75 -3.12 -23.31
N VAL A 139 -16.03 -3.80 -22.41
CA VAL A 139 -15.93 -3.43 -20.99
C VAL A 139 -15.22 -2.08 -20.87
N ALA A 140 -14.10 -1.88 -21.54
CA ALA A 140 -13.34 -0.63 -21.51
C ALA A 140 -14.16 0.56 -22.02
N PHE A 141 -14.89 0.39 -23.14
CA PHE A 141 -15.75 1.44 -23.69
C PHE A 141 -16.91 1.77 -22.76
N HIS A 142 -17.61 0.75 -22.24
CA HIS A 142 -18.76 0.94 -21.36
C HIS A 142 -18.40 1.68 -20.05
N ASN A 143 -17.21 1.43 -19.53
CA ASN A 143 -16.73 2.02 -18.27
C ASN A 143 -15.86 3.27 -18.46
N TYR A 144 -15.73 3.79 -19.68
CA TYR A 144 -14.84 4.93 -19.98
C TYR A 144 -13.43 4.70 -19.44
N TYR A 145 -12.85 3.55 -19.74
CA TYR A 145 -11.53 3.19 -19.25
C TYR A 145 -10.47 4.22 -19.65
N ALA A 146 -9.73 4.70 -18.65
CA ALA A 146 -8.54 5.51 -18.84
C ALA A 146 -7.42 5.00 -17.92
N PRO A 147 -6.14 5.05 -18.35
CA PRO A 147 -5.02 4.71 -17.48
C PRO A 147 -4.98 5.58 -16.22
N GLN A 148 -4.47 5.00 -15.12
CA GLN A 148 -4.48 5.62 -13.79
C GLN A 148 -3.84 7.03 -13.75
N GLY A 149 -2.79 7.27 -14.55
CA GLY A 149 -2.16 8.59 -14.63
C GLY A 149 -3.05 9.66 -15.26
N ILE A 150 -3.92 9.28 -16.22
CA ILE A 150 -4.94 10.18 -16.76
C ILE A 150 -5.96 10.51 -15.66
N GLY A 151 -6.39 9.53 -14.85
CA GLY A 151 -7.25 9.76 -13.68
C GLY A 151 -6.64 10.76 -12.69
N ALA A 152 -5.33 10.67 -12.43
CA ALA A 152 -4.62 11.61 -11.57
C ALA A 152 -4.59 13.04 -12.16
N ASP A 153 -4.39 13.18 -13.48
CA ASP A 153 -4.43 14.48 -14.17
C ASP A 153 -5.86 15.03 -14.25
N ILE A 154 -6.90 14.18 -14.34
CA ILE A 154 -8.31 14.60 -14.20
C ILE A 154 -8.53 15.21 -12.80
N ILE A 155 -8.05 14.56 -11.72
CA ILE A 155 -8.14 15.10 -10.36
C ILE A 155 -7.48 16.49 -10.31
N ALA A 156 -6.26 16.63 -10.79
CA ALA A 156 -5.55 17.89 -10.78
C ALA A 156 -6.30 18.98 -11.58
N THR A 157 -6.88 18.62 -12.71
CA THR A 157 -7.67 19.53 -13.55
C THR A 157 -8.94 19.99 -12.85
N LEU A 158 -9.75 19.07 -12.34
CA LEU A 158 -11.04 19.38 -11.68
C LEU A 158 -10.85 20.16 -10.38
N ASP A 159 -9.83 19.83 -9.61
CA ASP A 159 -9.56 20.47 -8.32
C ASP A 159 -8.65 21.70 -8.44
N GLY A 160 -8.15 22.02 -9.66
CA GLY A 160 -7.33 23.20 -9.92
C GLY A 160 -5.92 23.11 -9.35
N PHE A 161 -5.37 21.90 -9.15
CA PHE A 161 -3.99 21.73 -8.69
C PHE A 161 -3.00 22.00 -9.83
N SER A 162 -2.10 22.95 -9.58
CA SER A 162 -1.03 23.27 -10.50
C SER A 162 0.12 22.26 -10.45
N ARG A 163 1.02 22.32 -11.42
CA ARG A 163 2.28 21.58 -11.39
C ARG A 163 3.09 21.91 -10.13
N GLY A 164 3.11 23.17 -9.71
CA GLY A 164 3.81 23.61 -8.49
C GLY A 164 3.23 22.98 -7.22
N ASP A 165 1.92 22.82 -7.13
CA ASP A 165 1.27 22.20 -5.97
C ASP A 165 1.64 20.72 -5.83
N VAL A 166 1.59 19.95 -6.91
CA VAL A 166 1.93 18.51 -6.89
C VAL A 166 3.43 18.29 -6.69
N ASP A 167 4.28 19.17 -7.22
CA ASP A 167 5.74 19.11 -6.99
C ASP A 167 6.10 19.51 -5.55
N ALA A 168 5.43 20.49 -4.97
CA ALA A 168 5.63 20.88 -3.56
C ALA A 168 5.27 19.73 -2.60
N TYR A 169 4.15 19.05 -2.84
CA TYR A 169 3.79 17.85 -2.08
C TYR A 169 4.85 16.77 -2.20
N ALA A 170 5.31 16.48 -3.42
CA ALA A 170 6.31 15.45 -3.69
C ALA A 170 7.67 15.75 -3.02
N ALA A 171 8.11 16.99 -3.03
CA ALA A 171 9.33 17.41 -2.35
C ALA A 171 9.21 17.22 -0.83
N GLU A 172 8.04 17.52 -0.24
CA GLU A 172 7.79 17.29 1.18
C GLU A 172 7.76 15.79 1.52
N SER A 173 7.17 14.93 0.69
CA SER A 173 7.22 13.47 0.87
C SER A 173 8.66 12.96 0.89
N GLN A 174 9.52 13.42 -0.02
CA GLN A 174 10.94 13.07 -0.06
C GLN A 174 11.67 13.55 1.21
N ARG A 175 11.42 14.77 1.65
CA ARG A 175 12.02 15.34 2.87
C ARG A 175 11.64 14.53 4.11
N ARG A 176 10.35 14.21 4.26
CA ARG A 176 9.84 13.39 5.39
C ARG A 176 10.43 11.98 5.39
N ALA A 177 10.51 11.34 4.22
CA ALA A 177 11.09 10.01 4.09
C ALA A 177 12.59 10.01 4.44
N ALA A 178 13.36 11.00 3.98
CA ALA A 178 14.77 11.14 4.33
C ALA A 178 14.95 11.31 5.84
N GLN A 179 14.19 12.19 6.46
CA GLN A 179 14.23 12.42 7.91
C GLN A 179 13.84 11.16 8.70
N ALA A 180 12.82 10.42 8.25
CA ALA A 180 12.39 9.18 8.91
C ALA A 180 13.49 8.11 8.88
N TRP A 181 14.25 8.01 7.78
CA TRP A 181 15.41 7.13 7.68
C TRP A 181 16.58 7.57 8.56
N GLU A 182 16.88 8.87 8.60
CA GLU A 182 17.93 9.43 9.47
C GLU A 182 17.62 9.22 10.95
N ASP A 183 16.36 9.38 11.34
CA ASP A 183 15.89 9.15 12.70
C ASP A 183 15.75 7.66 13.07
N GLY A 184 16.00 6.73 12.15
CA GLY A 184 15.88 5.28 12.37
C GLY A 184 14.44 4.78 12.58
N ARG A 185 13.41 5.53 12.10
CA ARG A 185 11.99 5.21 12.34
C ARG A 185 11.54 3.89 11.71
N PHE A 186 12.27 3.37 10.72
CA PHE A 186 11.98 2.10 10.06
C PHE A 186 12.80 0.92 10.58
N SER A 187 13.74 1.14 11.51
CA SER A 187 14.70 0.11 11.95
C SER A 187 14.06 -1.15 12.52
N ARG A 188 12.92 -1.01 13.19
CA ARG A 188 12.18 -2.13 13.77
C ARG A 188 11.52 -3.01 12.71
N SER A 189 10.93 -2.40 11.69
CA SER A 189 10.13 -3.11 10.69
C SER A 189 10.95 -3.71 9.55
N ILE A 190 12.14 -3.16 9.24
CA ILE A 190 12.96 -3.60 8.12
C ILE A 190 13.53 -5.02 8.34
N VAL A 191 13.36 -5.84 7.32
CA VAL A 191 14.04 -7.12 7.15
C VAL A 191 15.04 -6.93 5.99
N PRO A 192 16.34 -6.83 6.28
CA PRO A 192 17.36 -6.79 5.22
C PRO A 192 17.25 -8.02 4.33
N ILE A 193 17.23 -7.81 3.02
CA ILE A 193 17.13 -8.91 2.05
C ILE A 193 18.51 -9.43 1.74
N LYS A 194 18.64 -10.74 1.78
CA LYS A 194 19.88 -11.48 1.56
C LYS A 194 19.78 -12.36 0.32
N ASP A 195 20.91 -12.63 -0.28
CA ASP A 195 21.03 -13.64 -1.32
C ASP A 195 21.13 -15.09 -0.75
N ALA A 196 21.29 -16.05 -1.64
CA ALA A 196 21.36 -17.49 -1.29
C ALA A 196 22.58 -17.87 -0.43
N ILE A 197 23.61 -17.03 -0.37
CA ILE A 197 24.81 -17.27 0.47
C ILE A 197 24.79 -16.43 1.76
N GLY A 198 23.73 -15.63 1.98
CA GLY A 198 23.51 -14.87 3.20
C GLY A 198 24.06 -13.45 3.19
N GLU A 199 24.60 -12.97 2.05
CA GLU A 199 25.07 -11.59 1.90
C GLU A 199 23.88 -10.63 1.79
N VAL A 200 23.97 -9.47 2.46
CA VAL A 200 22.94 -8.45 2.42
C VAL A 200 22.95 -7.75 1.07
N ILE A 201 21.84 -7.86 0.34
CA ILE A 201 21.64 -7.23 -0.98
C ILE A 201 21.02 -5.83 -0.82
N LEU A 202 20.04 -5.69 0.09
CA LEU A 202 19.41 -4.42 0.35
C LEU A 202 18.90 -4.35 1.80
N ASP A 203 19.24 -3.27 2.50
CA ASP A 203 18.82 -2.98 3.88
C ASP A 203 18.11 -1.63 4.05
N ARG A 204 17.97 -0.86 2.96
CA ARG A 204 17.37 0.47 2.93
C ARG A 204 16.50 0.67 1.68
N ASP A 205 15.41 1.47 1.79
CA ASP A 205 14.57 1.83 0.64
C ASP A 205 15.42 2.52 -0.45
N GLU A 206 15.47 1.90 -1.63
CA GLU A 206 16.38 2.29 -2.71
C GLU A 206 15.84 3.45 -3.57
N HIS A 207 14.50 3.64 -3.56
CA HIS A 207 13.85 4.62 -4.44
C HIS A 207 14.00 6.07 -3.98
N MET A 208 14.18 6.29 -2.69
CA MET A 208 14.27 7.61 -2.07
C MET A 208 15.37 8.48 -2.67
N ARG A 209 15.09 9.77 -2.84
CA ARG A 209 16.00 10.77 -3.40
C ARG A 209 16.12 11.97 -2.44
N PRO A 210 16.94 11.87 -1.40
CA PRO A 210 17.20 12.98 -0.51
C PRO A 210 17.67 14.22 -1.26
N GLY A 211 17.24 15.41 -0.83
CA GLY A 211 17.59 16.68 -1.48
C GLY A 211 16.75 17.04 -2.69
N THR A 212 15.67 16.29 -2.99
CA THR A 212 14.68 16.68 -4.00
C THR A 212 14.04 18.01 -3.65
N THR A 213 14.00 18.94 -4.62
CA THR A 213 13.39 20.26 -4.49
C THR A 213 12.33 20.49 -5.57
N VAL A 214 11.43 21.45 -5.34
CA VAL A 214 10.41 21.84 -6.34
C VAL A 214 11.09 22.23 -7.66
N ASP A 215 12.19 23.00 -7.61
CA ASP A 215 12.94 23.42 -8.81
C ASP A 215 13.54 22.22 -9.58
N SER A 216 13.95 21.16 -8.86
CA SER A 216 14.45 19.94 -9.51
C SER A 216 13.33 19.16 -10.18
N LEU A 217 12.16 19.08 -9.53
CA LEU A 217 10.98 18.41 -10.05
C LEU A 217 10.37 19.15 -11.25
N ALA A 218 10.35 20.50 -11.24
CA ALA A 218 9.81 21.32 -12.32
C ALA A 218 10.48 21.05 -13.69
N LYS A 219 11.72 20.53 -13.69
CA LYS A 219 12.46 20.17 -14.91
C LYS A 219 11.99 18.85 -15.54
N LEU A 220 11.22 18.05 -14.83
CA LEU A 220 10.71 16.77 -15.34
C LEU A 220 9.56 16.99 -16.32
N LYS A 221 9.55 16.21 -17.39
CA LYS A 221 8.44 16.24 -18.36
C LYS A 221 7.22 15.51 -17.80
N PRO A 222 6.00 15.93 -18.14
CA PRO A 222 4.80 15.17 -17.84
C PRO A 222 4.90 13.72 -18.32
N ALA A 223 4.37 12.78 -17.53
CA ALA A 223 4.54 11.35 -17.78
C ALA A 223 3.47 10.78 -18.74
N PHE A 224 2.29 11.41 -18.83
CA PHE A 224 1.11 10.80 -19.48
C PHE A 224 0.68 11.41 -20.83
N PRO A 225 1.39 12.35 -21.48
CA PRO A 225 0.99 12.85 -22.81
C PRO A 225 0.97 11.75 -23.89
N ALA A 226 1.78 10.69 -23.75
CA ALA A 226 1.74 9.55 -24.68
C ALA A 226 0.42 8.77 -24.57
N ALA A 227 -0.12 8.57 -23.37
CA ALA A 227 -1.44 7.99 -23.15
C ALA A 227 -2.54 8.91 -23.70
N ALA A 228 -2.43 10.22 -23.47
CA ALA A 228 -3.33 11.23 -24.04
C ALA A 228 -3.40 11.11 -25.58
N ALA A 229 -2.25 11.00 -26.23
CA ALA A 229 -2.14 10.85 -27.68
C ALA A 229 -2.78 9.56 -28.22
N LEU A 230 -2.91 8.52 -27.41
CA LEU A 230 -3.66 7.29 -27.74
C LEU A 230 -5.20 7.45 -27.62
N GLY A 231 -5.71 8.65 -27.28
CA GLY A 231 -7.12 8.96 -27.23
C GLY A 231 -7.73 8.94 -25.82
N TYR A 232 -6.96 8.64 -24.76
CA TYR A 232 -7.52 8.56 -23.40
C TYR A 232 -8.00 9.90 -22.85
N ASP A 233 -7.45 11.03 -23.31
CA ASP A 233 -8.01 12.37 -23.02
C ASP A 233 -9.41 12.55 -23.61
N ALA A 234 -9.66 12.02 -24.80
CA ALA A 234 -10.98 12.06 -25.40
C ALA A 234 -11.98 11.19 -24.62
N VAL A 235 -11.57 10.02 -24.14
CA VAL A 235 -12.38 9.17 -23.26
C VAL A 235 -12.72 9.91 -21.97
N ALA A 236 -11.73 10.54 -21.33
CA ALA A 236 -11.90 11.29 -20.10
C ALA A 236 -12.88 12.48 -20.29
N ARG A 237 -12.72 13.26 -21.37
CA ARG A 237 -13.64 14.37 -21.70
C ARG A 237 -15.05 13.90 -22.06
N ALA A 238 -15.21 12.72 -22.65
CA ALA A 238 -16.53 12.14 -22.88
C ALA A 238 -17.26 11.82 -21.55
N LYS A 239 -16.51 11.45 -20.52
CA LYS A 239 -17.02 11.20 -19.17
C LYS A 239 -17.23 12.50 -18.38
N TYR A 240 -16.34 13.48 -18.54
CA TYR A 240 -16.30 14.76 -17.84
C TYR A 240 -16.41 15.91 -18.88
N PRO A 241 -17.60 16.17 -19.43
CA PRO A 241 -17.78 17.15 -20.53
C PRO A 241 -17.47 18.60 -20.11
N GLU A 242 -17.40 18.88 -18.81
CA GLU A 242 -16.98 20.17 -18.27
C GLU A 242 -15.48 20.42 -18.41
N ILE A 243 -14.69 19.41 -18.72
CA ILE A 243 -13.25 19.53 -18.93
C ILE A 243 -12.98 19.84 -20.41
N GLU A 244 -12.56 21.06 -20.73
CA GLU A 244 -12.11 21.42 -22.09
C GLU A 244 -10.76 20.81 -22.43
N THR A 245 -9.82 20.85 -21.48
CA THR A 245 -8.44 20.34 -21.65
C THR A 245 -7.95 19.74 -20.33
N ILE A 246 -7.35 18.53 -20.39
CA ILE A 246 -6.71 17.91 -19.24
C ILE A 246 -5.35 18.55 -19.02
N ASN A 247 -5.08 19.01 -17.81
CA ASN A 247 -3.82 19.59 -17.42
C ASN A 247 -2.87 18.48 -16.93
N HIS A 248 -1.92 18.07 -17.78
CA HIS A 248 -0.94 17.03 -17.45
C HIS A 248 0.15 17.57 -16.54
N VAL A 249 -0.03 17.42 -15.23
CA VAL A 249 0.92 17.90 -14.20
C VAL A 249 1.76 16.77 -13.58
N HIS A 250 1.33 15.51 -13.75
CA HIS A 250 2.05 14.39 -13.12
C HIS A 250 3.28 13.96 -13.92
N THR A 251 4.35 13.68 -13.17
CA THR A 251 5.66 13.24 -13.65
C THR A 251 6.11 12.04 -12.83
N GLY A 252 7.21 11.40 -13.24
CA GLY A 252 7.82 10.36 -12.40
C GLY A 252 8.34 10.85 -11.04
N GLY A 253 8.37 12.17 -10.80
CA GLY A 253 8.84 12.76 -9.53
C GLY A 253 7.73 13.07 -8.53
N ASN A 254 6.47 13.14 -8.98
CA ASN A 254 5.30 13.43 -8.14
C ASN A 254 4.21 12.33 -8.23
N SER A 255 4.62 11.16 -8.70
CA SER A 255 3.87 9.89 -8.76
C SER A 255 4.59 8.84 -7.94
N SER A 256 3.87 7.80 -7.50
CA SER A 256 4.47 6.69 -6.76
C SER A 256 5.56 5.96 -7.56
N GLY A 257 6.63 5.57 -6.87
CA GLY A 257 7.71 4.80 -7.49
C GLY A 257 7.32 3.34 -7.75
N ILE A 258 7.73 2.82 -8.92
CA ILE A 258 7.65 1.39 -9.24
C ILE A 258 8.80 0.69 -8.50
N VAL A 259 8.47 -0.27 -7.62
CA VAL A 259 9.44 -0.93 -6.75
C VAL A 259 9.04 -2.37 -6.44
N ASP A 260 9.98 -3.14 -5.91
CA ASP A 260 9.79 -4.50 -5.41
C ASP A 260 9.72 -4.49 -3.89
N GLY A 261 8.93 -5.39 -3.29
CA GLY A 261 8.90 -5.54 -1.85
C GLY A 261 7.82 -6.49 -1.33
N ALA A 262 7.96 -6.87 -0.06
CA ALA A 262 7.01 -7.70 0.68
C ALA A 262 6.80 -7.18 2.10
N ALA A 263 5.65 -7.49 2.70
CA ALA A 263 5.33 -7.16 4.08
C ALA A 263 4.40 -8.21 4.69
N ALA A 264 4.47 -8.37 6.01
CA ALA A 264 3.61 -9.24 6.79
C ALA A 264 3.23 -8.60 8.13
N VAL A 265 1.98 -8.79 8.53
CA VAL A 265 1.38 -8.33 9.79
C VAL A 265 0.82 -9.54 10.52
N LEU A 266 1.28 -9.79 11.73
CA LEU A 266 0.77 -10.86 12.60
C LEU A 266 -0.47 -10.38 13.35
N LEU A 267 -1.57 -11.09 13.15
CA LEU A 267 -2.87 -10.80 13.71
C LEU A 267 -3.36 -11.99 14.56
N GLY A 268 -4.10 -11.71 15.62
CA GLY A 268 -4.67 -12.77 16.44
C GLY A 268 -5.70 -12.27 17.43
N SER A 269 -6.41 -13.21 18.05
CA SER A 269 -7.26 -12.96 19.20
C SER A 269 -6.41 -12.66 20.45
N LYS A 270 -7.03 -12.19 21.51
CA LYS A 270 -6.35 -12.05 22.81
C LYS A 270 -5.83 -13.40 23.34
N SER A 271 -6.63 -14.46 23.17
CA SER A 271 -6.27 -15.84 23.54
C SER A 271 -5.02 -16.34 22.80
N PHE A 272 -4.91 -16.01 21.50
CA PHE A 272 -3.69 -16.31 20.74
C PHE A 272 -2.47 -15.64 21.36
N GLY A 273 -2.54 -14.34 21.67
CA GLY A 273 -1.43 -13.62 22.28
C GLY A 273 -0.96 -14.23 23.60
N GLU A 274 -1.91 -14.63 24.45
CA GLU A 274 -1.61 -15.32 25.70
C GLU A 274 -0.89 -16.67 25.47
N LYS A 275 -1.35 -17.47 24.51
CA LYS A 275 -0.72 -18.75 24.14
C LYS A 275 0.67 -18.57 23.53
N ALA A 276 0.84 -17.57 22.67
CA ALA A 276 2.09 -17.26 21.98
C ALA A 276 3.08 -16.48 22.85
N GLY A 277 2.69 -16.01 24.04
CA GLY A 277 3.52 -15.16 24.89
C GLY A 277 3.75 -13.76 24.33
N LEU A 278 2.87 -13.27 23.43
CA LEU A 278 2.98 -11.99 22.74
C LEU A 278 2.04 -10.95 23.35
N LYS A 279 2.49 -9.69 23.36
CA LYS A 279 1.67 -8.54 23.76
C LYS A 279 1.10 -7.87 22.53
N PRO A 280 -0.21 -7.56 22.51
CA PRO A 280 -0.80 -6.82 21.42
C PRO A 280 -0.25 -5.38 21.40
N ARG A 281 -0.03 -4.85 20.19
CA ARG A 281 0.43 -3.48 19.96
C ARG A 281 -0.75 -2.54 19.65
N ALA A 282 -1.71 -3.05 18.86
CA ALA A 282 -2.94 -2.33 18.54
C ALA A 282 -4.08 -3.31 18.31
N ARG A 283 -5.32 -2.80 18.33
CA ARG A 283 -6.50 -3.53 17.86
C ARG A 283 -7.03 -2.93 16.57
N ILE A 284 -7.66 -3.76 15.75
CA ILE A 284 -8.43 -3.31 14.59
C ILE A 284 -9.79 -2.82 15.10
N ARG A 285 -10.07 -1.54 14.95
CA ARG A 285 -11.35 -0.93 15.35
C ARG A 285 -12.44 -1.13 14.32
N SER A 286 -12.08 -0.93 13.05
CA SER A 286 -12.97 -1.12 11.91
C SER A 286 -12.18 -1.17 10.61
N PHE A 287 -12.83 -1.65 9.59
CA PHE A 287 -12.37 -1.53 8.21
C PHE A 287 -13.56 -1.37 7.26
N ALA A 288 -13.27 -0.87 6.07
CA ALA A 288 -14.27 -0.68 5.04
C ALA A 288 -13.65 -0.75 3.64
N SER A 289 -14.45 -1.18 2.68
CA SER A 289 -14.13 -1.10 1.25
C SER A 289 -15.30 -0.49 0.50
N ILE A 290 -15.01 0.23 -0.59
CA ILE A 290 -16.00 0.82 -1.51
C ILE A 290 -15.56 0.70 -2.96
N GLY A 291 -16.55 0.79 -3.86
CA GLY A 291 -16.33 1.21 -5.25
C GLY A 291 -16.64 2.69 -5.41
N SER A 292 -15.97 3.34 -6.34
CA SER A 292 -16.19 4.73 -6.75
C SER A 292 -16.16 4.86 -8.27
N GLU A 293 -16.19 6.07 -8.81
CA GLU A 293 -16.18 6.30 -10.25
C GLU A 293 -14.88 5.77 -10.88
N PRO A 294 -14.97 4.83 -11.86
CA PRO A 294 -13.81 4.07 -12.34
C PRO A 294 -12.90 4.84 -13.28
N THR A 295 -13.37 5.89 -13.98
CA THR A 295 -12.55 6.65 -14.94
C THR A 295 -11.52 7.53 -14.22
N ILE A 296 -11.97 8.33 -13.25
CA ILE A 296 -11.07 9.12 -12.37
C ILE A 296 -10.36 8.22 -11.36
N MET A 297 -10.97 7.08 -11.01
CA MET A 297 -10.39 5.95 -10.30
C MET A 297 -9.91 6.21 -8.86
N LEU A 298 -9.26 7.34 -8.60
CA LEU A 298 -8.40 7.56 -7.43
C LEU A 298 -9.09 8.36 -6.32
N THR A 299 -10.41 8.54 -6.37
CA THR A 299 -11.17 9.41 -5.44
C THR A 299 -11.78 8.68 -4.25
N ALA A 300 -11.72 7.36 -4.21
CA ALA A 300 -12.28 6.54 -3.15
C ALA A 300 -11.77 6.81 -1.71
N PRO A 301 -10.50 7.25 -1.47
CA PRO A 301 -9.95 7.33 -0.12
C PRO A 301 -10.77 8.18 0.86
N ALA A 302 -11.30 9.34 0.46
CA ALA A 302 -12.10 10.18 1.36
C ALA A 302 -13.40 9.46 1.79
N ALA A 303 -14.15 8.94 0.83
CA ALA A 303 -15.43 8.29 1.10
C ALA A 303 -15.26 6.97 1.88
N VAL A 304 -14.21 6.18 1.61
CA VAL A 304 -13.95 4.96 2.37
C VAL A 304 -13.47 5.26 3.80
N THR A 305 -12.73 6.36 3.99
CA THR A 305 -12.36 6.86 5.32
C THR A 305 -13.62 7.18 6.14
N GLU A 306 -14.56 7.95 5.59
CA GLU A 306 -15.83 8.26 6.27
C GLU A 306 -16.63 6.99 6.61
N LYS A 307 -16.65 6.01 5.70
CA LYS A 307 -17.32 4.73 5.95
C LYS A 307 -16.64 3.94 7.09
N ALA A 308 -15.30 3.88 7.11
CA ALA A 308 -14.56 3.20 8.17
C ALA A 308 -14.74 3.88 9.53
N LEU A 309 -14.71 5.21 9.57
CA LEU A 309 -14.98 6.00 10.78
C LEU A 309 -16.39 5.76 11.30
N LYS A 310 -17.39 5.79 10.42
CA LYS A 310 -18.77 5.46 10.78
C LYS A 310 -18.90 4.06 11.40
N ASN A 311 -18.23 3.07 10.81
CA ASN A 311 -18.23 1.70 11.33
C ASN A 311 -17.56 1.60 12.72
N ALA A 312 -16.54 2.44 12.98
CA ALA A 312 -15.87 2.54 14.27
C ALA A 312 -16.69 3.33 15.33
N GLY A 313 -17.73 4.07 14.91
CA GLY A 313 -18.41 5.05 15.76
C GLY A 313 -17.54 6.27 16.07
N MET A 314 -16.65 6.64 15.16
CA MET A 314 -15.64 7.70 15.31
C MET A 314 -15.82 8.80 14.25
N THR A 315 -15.15 9.90 14.49
CA THR A 315 -15.03 11.04 13.55
C THR A 315 -13.58 11.26 13.15
N LYS A 316 -13.30 12.11 12.16
CA LYS A 316 -11.93 12.47 11.76
C LYS A 316 -11.12 13.12 12.88
N SER A 317 -11.80 13.73 13.87
CA SER A 317 -11.16 14.37 15.01
C SER A 317 -10.62 13.38 16.04
N ASP A 318 -11.14 12.15 16.03
CA ASP A 318 -10.73 11.09 16.93
C ASP A 318 -9.50 10.32 16.41
N ILE A 319 -9.04 10.63 15.20
CA ILE A 319 -7.87 9.98 14.59
C ILE A 319 -6.65 10.89 14.77
N ASP A 320 -5.60 10.38 15.38
CA ASP A 320 -4.35 11.13 15.60
C ASP A 320 -3.52 11.25 14.31
N LEU A 321 -3.32 10.13 13.60
CA LEU A 321 -2.53 10.07 12.37
C LEU A 321 -3.26 9.33 11.25
N PHE A 322 -2.99 9.76 10.01
CA PHE A 322 -3.49 9.14 8.79
C PHE A 322 -2.33 8.69 7.90
N GLU A 323 -2.46 7.51 7.31
CA GLU A 323 -1.60 7.04 6.24
C GLU A 323 -2.44 6.80 4.98
N LEU A 324 -2.22 7.61 3.96
CA LEU A 324 -2.79 7.46 2.64
C LEU A 324 -1.71 7.06 1.65
N ASN A 325 -1.90 5.98 0.91
CA ASN A 325 -0.96 5.65 -0.17
C ASN A 325 -0.85 6.79 -1.18
N GLU A 326 0.35 7.27 -1.39
CA GLU A 326 0.67 8.36 -2.33
C GLU A 326 0.75 7.81 -3.77
N ALA A 327 -0.36 7.33 -4.32
CA ALA A 327 -0.37 6.89 -5.71
C ALA A 327 0.08 8.03 -6.65
N PHE A 328 -0.44 9.24 -6.41
CA PHE A 328 -0.06 10.50 -7.06
C PHE A 328 -0.26 11.66 -6.07
N ALA A 329 0.47 12.74 -6.23
CA ALA A 329 0.38 13.90 -5.33
C ALA A 329 -1.02 14.51 -5.31
N SER A 330 -1.72 14.60 -6.47
CA SER A 330 -3.11 15.11 -6.54
C SER A 330 -4.11 14.32 -5.71
N VAL A 331 -3.90 13.01 -5.56
CA VAL A 331 -4.75 12.15 -4.74
C VAL A 331 -4.68 12.57 -3.27
N VAL A 332 -3.48 12.84 -2.77
CA VAL A 332 -3.31 13.27 -1.38
C VAL A 332 -3.84 14.69 -1.18
N LEU A 333 -3.54 15.61 -2.09
CA LEU A 333 -4.04 16.99 -2.02
C LEU A 333 -5.58 17.02 -2.00
N ARG A 334 -6.23 16.19 -2.85
CA ARG A 334 -7.69 16.03 -2.84
C ARG A 334 -8.21 15.45 -1.53
N TYR A 335 -7.54 14.44 -0.98
CA TYR A 335 -7.90 13.82 0.30
C TYR A 335 -7.85 14.83 1.45
N LEU A 336 -6.76 15.60 1.55
CA LEU A 336 -6.60 16.65 2.55
C LEU A 336 -7.73 17.68 2.47
N ARG A 337 -8.05 18.12 1.26
CA ARG A 337 -9.14 19.09 1.00
C ARG A 337 -10.52 18.52 1.33
N ALA A 338 -10.83 17.30 0.86
CA ALA A 338 -12.14 16.68 1.02
C ALA A 338 -12.49 16.41 2.50
N LEU A 339 -11.51 16.01 3.30
CA LEU A 339 -11.70 15.73 4.72
C LEU A 339 -11.34 16.92 5.62
N ASP A 340 -10.82 18.02 5.06
CA ASP A 340 -10.32 19.16 5.81
C ASP A 340 -9.38 18.70 6.96
N ILE A 341 -8.29 18.02 6.56
CA ILE A 341 -7.26 17.48 7.47
C ILE A 341 -5.93 18.19 7.21
N ASN A 342 -5.22 18.54 8.27
CA ASN A 342 -3.88 19.12 8.17
C ASN A 342 -2.88 18.06 7.70
N HIS A 343 -2.02 18.42 6.74
CA HIS A 343 -0.94 17.58 6.22
C HIS A 343 0.03 17.09 7.32
N ASP A 344 0.17 17.82 8.43
CA ASP A 344 1.04 17.41 9.55
C ASP A 344 0.59 16.10 10.25
N ARG A 345 -0.64 15.66 9.98
CA ARG A 345 -1.20 14.40 10.48
C ARG A 345 -1.24 13.29 9.42
N VAL A 346 -0.83 13.58 8.19
CA VAL A 346 -0.93 12.63 7.06
C VAL A 346 0.46 12.33 6.52
N ASN A 347 0.79 11.04 6.35
CA ASN A 347 2.03 10.56 5.75
C ASN A 347 3.28 11.20 6.40
N VAL A 348 3.34 11.12 7.71
CA VAL A 348 4.35 11.84 8.51
C VAL A 348 5.77 11.32 8.35
N CYS A 349 5.93 10.15 7.74
CA CYS A 349 7.21 9.55 7.36
C CYS A 349 7.47 9.60 5.85
N GLY A 350 6.78 10.50 5.12
CA GLY A 350 6.73 10.43 3.66
C GLY A 350 5.90 9.22 3.20
N GLY A 351 5.85 8.95 1.91
CA GLY A 351 5.02 7.87 1.37
C GLY A 351 5.55 7.32 0.05
N ALA A 352 4.66 6.78 -0.77
CA ALA A 352 5.01 6.03 -1.97
C ALA A 352 5.71 6.87 -3.07
N ILE A 353 5.55 8.17 -3.08
CA ILE A 353 6.30 9.06 -3.99
C ILE A 353 7.80 9.01 -3.68
N ALA A 354 8.15 9.01 -2.40
CA ALA A 354 9.53 8.95 -1.96
C ALA A 354 10.04 7.50 -1.83
N LEU A 355 9.27 6.64 -1.18
CA LEU A 355 9.70 5.29 -0.79
C LEU A 355 9.39 4.24 -1.85
N GLY A 356 8.38 4.46 -2.70
CA GLY A 356 7.89 3.51 -3.69
C GLY A 356 6.64 2.74 -3.26
N HIS A 357 6.02 2.07 -4.24
CA HIS A 357 4.71 1.42 -4.12
C HIS A 357 4.73 0.00 -4.70
N PRO A 358 5.22 -1.02 -3.94
CA PRO A 358 5.06 -2.42 -4.34
C PRO A 358 3.60 -2.80 -4.12
N LEU A 359 2.80 -2.78 -5.18
CA LEU A 359 1.32 -2.72 -5.18
C LEU A 359 0.68 -3.61 -4.12
N GLY A 360 0.93 -4.92 -4.20
CA GLY A 360 0.33 -5.91 -3.31
C GLY A 360 0.80 -5.80 -1.85
N ALA A 361 1.98 -5.25 -1.60
CA ALA A 361 2.55 -5.16 -0.24
C ALA A 361 2.26 -3.84 0.46
N THR A 362 1.99 -2.76 -0.29
CA THR A 362 1.95 -1.39 0.24
C THR A 362 1.00 -1.23 1.42
N GLY A 363 -0.21 -1.80 1.33
CA GLY A 363 -1.20 -1.63 2.39
C GLY A 363 -0.74 -2.14 3.76
N ALA A 364 -0.06 -3.29 3.79
CA ALA A 364 0.55 -3.84 5.01
C ALA A 364 1.75 -3.00 5.48
N MET A 365 2.57 -2.48 4.53
CA MET A 365 3.72 -1.63 4.86
C MET A 365 3.31 -0.32 5.54
N ILE A 366 2.31 0.38 5.01
CA ILE A 366 1.88 1.68 5.56
C ILE A 366 1.07 1.51 6.85
N LEU A 367 0.36 0.39 7.04
CA LEU A 367 -0.25 0.05 8.32
C LEU A 367 0.81 -0.10 9.42
N GLY A 368 1.89 -0.81 9.13
CA GLY A 368 3.01 -0.96 10.06
C GLY A 368 3.70 0.37 10.35
N THR A 369 3.94 1.20 9.33
CA THR A 369 4.51 2.56 9.51
C THR A 369 3.64 3.43 10.41
N LEU A 370 2.31 3.40 10.20
CA LEU A 370 1.36 4.12 11.05
C LEU A 370 1.45 3.65 12.50
N LEU A 371 1.46 2.34 12.74
CA LEU A 371 1.53 1.77 14.09
C LEU A 371 2.83 2.18 14.81
N ASP A 372 3.97 2.08 14.13
CA ASP A 372 5.26 2.50 14.70
C ASP A 372 5.29 4.00 15.05
N GLU A 373 4.66 4.85 14.22
CA GLU A 373 4.58 6.30 14.50
C GLU A 373 3.60 6.64 15.63
N LEU A 374 2.50 5.91 15.77
CA LEU A 374 1.61 6.03 16.94
C LEU A 374 2.36 5.70 18.22
N GLU A 375 3.12 4.59 18.25
CA GLU A 375 3.93 4.20 19.41
C GLU A 375 5.02 5.23 19.70
N ARG A 376 5.77 5.66 18.67
CA ARG A 376 6.88 6.61 18.83
C ARG A 376 6.43 7.96 19.37
N ARG A 377 5.24 8.42 19.00
CA ARG A 377 4.67 9.70 19.40
C ARG A 377 3.76 9.63 20.61
N ASP A 378 3.57 8.45 21.19
CA ASP A 378 2.60 8.18 22.26
C ASP A 378 1.17 8.63 21.92
N LEU A 379 0.77 8.33 20.68
CA LEU A 379 -0.57 8.59 20.15
C LEU A 379 -1.39 7.30 20.13
N SER A 380 -2.71 7.40 20.03
CA SER A 380 -3.64 6.28 20.24
C SER A 380 -4.21 5.72 18.95
N THR A 381 -4.68 6.57 18.06
CA THR A 381 -5.58 6.18 16.97
C THR A 381 -5.00 6.53 15.61
N GLY A 382 -5.13 5.60 14.68
CA GLY A 382 -4.68 5.81 13.32
C GLY A 382 -5.62 5.24 12.26
N LEU A 383 -5.57 5.80 11.06
CA LEU A 383 -6.32 5.33 9.91
C LEU A 383 -5.40 5.18 8.70
N VAL A 384 -5.47 4.00 8.09
CA VAL A 384 -4.79 3.70 6.81
C VAL A 384 -5.80 3.63 5.71
N THR A 385 -5.50 4.21 4.54
CA THR A 385 -6.37 4.13 3.35
C THR A 385 -5.57 4.09 2.06
N LEU A 386 -6.14 3.43 1.04
CA LEU A 386 -5.60 3.38 -0.32
C LEU A 386 -6.72 3.53 -1.34
N CYS A 387 -6.42 4.25 -2.43
CA CYS A 387 -7.14 4.05 -3.69
C CYS A 387 -6.59 2.80 -4.39
N ALA A 388 -7.37 2.21 -5.26
CA ALA A 388 -6.94 1.07 -6.07
C ALA A 388 -7.53 1.15 -7.48
N GLY A 389 -6.96 0.39 -8.39
CA GLY A 389 -7.42 0.30 -9.77
C GLY A 389 -8.94 0.08 -9.83
N ASN A 390 -9.55 0.48 -10.95
CA ASN A 390 -10.99 0.34 -11.20
C ASN A 390 -11.90 1.07 -10.20
N GLY A 391 -11.43 2.17 -9.61
CA GLY A 391 -12.22 3.00 -8.70
C GLY A 391 -12.49 2.36 -7.34
N LEU A 392 -11.63 1.47 -6.88
CA LEU A 392 -11.77 0.85 -5.57
C LEU A 392 -11.05 1.65 -4.49
N GLY A 393 -11.48 1.48 -3.23
CA GLY A 393 -10.81 2.01 -2.06
C GLY A 393 -11.02 1.14 -0.84
N THR A 394 -10.02 1.13 0.05
CA THR A 394 -10.09 0.42 1.33
C THR A 394 -9.50 1.28 2.44
N ALA A 395 -10.03 1.15 3.64
CA ALA A 395 -9.53 1.84 4.83
C ALA A 395 -9.64 0.95 6.07
N THR A 396 -8.70 1.13 7.01
CA THR A 396 -8.64 0.41 8.28
C THR A 396 -8.31 1.38 9.40
N VAL A 397 -9.09 1.35 10.47
CA VAL A 397 -8.86 2.12 11.71
C VAL A 397 -8.22 1.20 12.74
N ILE A 398 -7.10 1.64 13.31
CA ILE A 398 -6.39 0.95 14.40
C ILE A 398 -6.37 1.81 15.65
N GLU A 399 -6.27 1.16 16.81
CA GLU A 399 -6.11 1.80 18.12
C GLU A 399 -5.07 1.05 18.92
N ARG A 400 -4.07 1.76 19.44
CA ARG A 400 -3.06 1.19 20.36
C ARG A 400 -3.71 0.64 21.62
N VAL A 401 -3.10 -0.38 22.22
CA VAL A 401 -3.54 -1.03 23.44
C VAL A 401 -2.40 -1.11 24.46
#